data_0bfc377ad8e0c537d7e911c1412057b7
#
_entry.id   0bfc377ad8e0c537d7e911c1412057b7
#
_cell.length_a   1.000
_cell.length_b   1.000
_cell.length_c   1.000
_cell.angle_alpha   90.00
_cell.angle_beta   90.00
_cell.angle_gamma   90.00
#
_symmetry.space_group_name_H-M   'P 1'
#
loop_
_entity.id
_entity.type
_entity.pdbx_description
1 polymer ?
#
loop_
_entity_poly.entity_id
_entity_poly.type
_entity_poly.pdbx_seq_one_letter_code
_entity_poly.pdbx_strand_id
1 'polypeptide(L)'
;MTKTADAIIIGAGVIGAATAFELNKLGYKTLSIDRNAEAGHGSTSGSCAIIRVHYSTLEGTAFAYEGYFYWRDWADYLGVKDERGLANYRETGCLVMKTSSN
;
A
#
# COMPACT_ATOMS: atom_id res chain seq x y z
N MET A 1 -24.70 -22.38 2.72
CA MET A 1 -24.63 -21.22 3.65
C MET A 1 -24.27 -19.97 2.87
N THR A 2 -25.05 -18.94 2.99
CA THR A 2 -24.74 -17.63 2.41
C THR A 2 -23.65 -16.96 3.27
N LYS A 3 -22.50 -16.64 2.68
CA LYS A 3 -21.49 -15.84 3.35
C LYS A 3 -21.86 -14.37 3.21
N THR A 4 -21.85 -13.63 4.30
CA THR A 4 -22.11 -12.19 4.33
C THR A 4 -20.84 -11.42 4.63
N ALA A 5 -20.67 -10.28 4.01
CA ALA A 5 -19.61 -9.32 4.27
C ALA A 5 -20.19 -7.90 4.28
N ASP A 6 -19.59 -7.01 5.04
CA ASP A 6 -19.99 -5.60 5.08
C ASP A 6 -19.46 -4.84 3.87
N ALA A 7 -18.31 -5.27 3.34
CA ALA A 7 -17.71 -4.69 2.15
C ALA A 7 -17.07 -5.75 1.26
N ILE A 8 -17.20 -5.58 -0.05
CA ILE A 8 -16.52 -6.40 -1.06
C ILE A 8 -15.47 -5.54 -1.74
N ILE A 9 -14.22 -6.02 -1.75
CA ILE A 9 -13.09 -5.34 -2.36
C ILE A 9 -12.73 -6.08 -3.64
N ILE A 10 -12.81 -5.39 -4.77
CA ILE A 10 -12.48 -5.95 -6.07
C ILE A 10 -11.04 -5.60 -6.42
N GLY A 11 -10.19 -6.61 -6.46
CA GLY A 11 -8.75 -6.50 -6.66
C GLY A 11 -7.96 -6.73 -5.37
N ALA A 12 -7.08 -7.72 -5.37
CA ALA A 12 -6.23 -8.09 -4.25
C ALA A 12 -4.76 -7.69 -4.48
N GLY A 13 -4.54 -6.56 -5.14
CA GLY A 13 -3.24 -5.87 -5.18
C GLY A 13 -2.98 -5.09 -3.88
N VAL A 14 -1.89 -4.32 -3.83
CA VAL A 14 -1.49 -3.56 -2.64
C VAL A 14 -2.58 -2.59 -2.16
N ILE A 15 -3.29 -1.93 -3.07
CA ILE A 15 -4.38 -0.99 -2.72
C ILE A 15 -5.55 -1.74 -2.10
N GLY A 16 -6.01 -2.83 -2.71
CA GLY A 16 -7.10 -3.62 -2.18
C GLY A 16 -6.76 -4.28 -0.84
N ALA A 17 -5.54 -4.77 -0.69
CA ALA A 17 -5.06 -5.34 0.57
C ALA A 17 -5.01 -4.29 1.69
N ALA A 18 -4.49 -3.10 1.42
CA ALA A 18 -4.48 -2.00 2.39
C ALA A 18 -5.90 -1.56 2.77
N THR A 19 -6.81 -1.46 1.79
CA THR A 19 -8.22 -1.13 2.04
C THR A 19 -8.88 -2.18 2.94
N ALA A 20 -8.68 -3.47 2.66
CA ALA A 20 -9.20 -4.55 3.48
C ALA A 20 -8.66 -4.48 4.91
N PHE A 21 -7.37 -4.25 5.05
CA PHE A 21 -6.70 -4.12 6.34
C PHE A 21 -7.29 -2.99 7.19
N GLU A 22 -7.40 -1.79 6.61
CA GLU A 22 -7.95 -0.63 7.32
C GLU A 22 -9.43 -0.81 7.68
N LEU A 23 -10.25 -1.36 6.79
CA LEU A 23 -11.65 -1.65 7.10
C LEU A 23 -11.79 -2.69 8.22
N ASN A 24 -10.95 -3.72 8.23
CA ASN A 24 -10.95 -4.71 9.31
C ASN A 24 -10.52 -4.10 10.66
N LYS A 25 -9.57 -3.17 10.67
CA LYS A 25 -9.21 -2.42 11.90
C LYS A 25 -10.39 -1.61 12.44
N LEU A 26 -11.25 -1.13 11.56
CA LEU A 26 -12.50 -0.44 11.94
C LEU A 26 -13.65 -1.39 12.31
N GLY A 27 -13.42 -2.71 12.27
CA GLY A 27 -14.41 -3.72 12.66
C GLY A 27 -15.31 -4.21 11.52
N TYR A 28 -15.09 -3.78 10.28
CA TYR A 28 -15.86 -4.26 9.14
C TYR A 28 -15.38 -5.62 8.67
N LYS A 29 -16.32 -6.52 8.37
CA LYS A 29 -16.03 -7.82 7.76
C LYS A 29 -15.88 -7.63 6.24
N THR A 30 -14.70 -7.85 5.72
CA THR A 30 -14.40 -7.68 4.30
C THR A 30 -14.30 -8.99 3.54
N LEU A 31 -14.61 -8.96 2.25
CA LEU A 31 -14.35 -10.02 1.30
C LEU A 31 -13.57 -9.45 0.11
N SER A 32 -12.33 -9.89 -0.05
CA SER A 32 -11.52 -9.53 -1.22
C SER A 32 -11.68 -10.58 -2.31
N ILE A 33 -11.90 -10.13 -3.53
CA ILE A 33 -12.00 -10.97 -4.73
C ILE A 33 -11.03 -10.47 -5.79
N ASP A 34 -10.38 -11.37 -6.50
CA ASP A 34 -9.48 -11.07 -7.60
C ASP A 34 -9.73 -12.03 -8.77
N ARG A 35 -9.45 -11.57 -9.98
CA ARG A 35 -9.49 -12.41 -11.17
C ARG A 35 -8.31 -13.39 -11.26
N ASN A 36 -7.21 -13.07 -10.61
CA ASN A 36 -6.02 -13.89 -10.54
C ASN A 36 -6.13 -14.91 -9.41
N ALA A 37 -5.41 -16.02 -9.53
CA ALA A 37 -5.44 -17.10 -8.54
C ALA A 37 -4.82 -16.69 -7.19
N GLU A 38 -3.94 -15.69 -7.19
CA GLU A 38 -3.24 -15.23 -6.00
C GLU A 38 -3.24 -13.70 -5.89
N ALA A 39 -3.18 -13.21 -4.66
CA ALA A 39 -3.07 -11.79 -4.38
C ALA A 39 -1.75 -11.21 -4.91
N GLY A 40 -1.78 -9.95 -5.36
CA GLY A 40 -0.60 -9.25 -5.84
C GLY A 40 -0.17 -9.56 -7.27
N HIS A 41 -0.79 -10.48 -7.97
CA HIS A 41 -0.42 -10.92 -9.32
C HIS A 41 -0.86 -9.97 -10.45
N GLY A 42 -1.29 -8.76 -10.13
CA GLY A 42 -1.54 -7.68 -11.08
C GLY A 42 -0.35 -6.72 -11.17
N SER A 43 -0.64 -5.42 -11.26
CA SER A 43 0.37 -4.36 -11.33
C SER A 43 1.27 -4.29 -10.09
N THR A 44 0.84 -4.82 -8.95
CA THR A 44 1.64 -4.88 -7.72
C THR A 44 2.92 -5.68 -7.91
N SER A 45 2.84 -6.86 -8.52
CA SER A 45 4.02 -7.69 -8.80
C SER A 45 4.94 -7.13 -9.88
N GLY A 46 4.40 -6.30 -10.77
CA GLY A 46 5.17 -5.60 -11.81
C GLY A 46 5.84 -4.29 -11.33
N SER A 47 5.63 -3.90 -10.08
CA SER A 47 6.18 -2.67 -9.51
C SER A 47 7.62 -2.88 -9.03
N CYS A 48 8.48 -1.89 -9.26
CA CYS A 48 9.83 -1.85 -8.64
C CYS A 48 9.80 -1.30 -7.20
N ALA A 49 8.62 -1.07 -6.65
CA ALA A 49 8.38 -0.68 -5.26
C ALA A 49 9.15 0.59 -4.81
N ILE A 50 9.28 1.58 -5.69
CA ILE A 50 9.88 2.86 -5.33
C ILE A 50 8.88 3.67 -4.52
N ILE A 51 9.26 4.00 -3.30
CA ILE A 51 8.53 4.94 -2.43
C ILE A 51 9.21 6.30 -2.54
N ARG A 52 8.46 7.32 -2.92
CA ARG A 52 8.96 8.68 -3.01
C ARG A 52 7.94 9.67 -2.49
N VAL A 53 8.41 10.79 -1.97
CA VAL A 53 7.57 11.89 -1.47
C VAL A 53 7.61 13.14 -2.38
N HIS A 54 8.37 13.08 -3.46
CA HIS A 54 8.50 14.18 -4.41
C HIS A 54 7.52 14.02 -5.56
N TYR A 55 6.58 14.97 -5.67
CA TYR A 55 5.58 15.05 -6.73
C TYR A 55 5.45 16.49 -7.22
N SER A 56 4.84 16.69 -8.38
CA SER A 56 4.66 18.01 -9.00
C SER A 56 3.52 18.84 -8.39
N THR A 57 2.67 18.22 -7.58
CA THR A 57 1.55 18.90 -6.89
C THR A 57 1.74 18.82 -5.38
N LEU A 58 1.22 19.83 -4.67
CA LEU A 58 1.23 19.86 -3.22
C LEU A 58 0.46 18.67 -2.62
N GLU A 59 -0.72 18.41 -3.17
CA GLU A 59 -1.60 17.34 -2.71
C GLU A 59 -0.94 15.96 -2.90
N GLY A 60 -0.31 15.74 -4.05
CA GLY A 60 0.42 14.50 -4.32
C GLY A 60 1.61 14.31 -3.38
N THR A 61 2.34 15.39 -3.09
CA THR A 61 3.45 15.38 -2.13
C THR A 61 2.95 15.12 -0.72
N ALA A 62 1.90 15.81 -0.27
CA ALA A 62 1.33 15.64 1.06
C ALA A 62 0.82 14.21 1.29
N PHE A 63 0.11 13.66 0.31
CA PHE A 63 -0.41 12.29 0.36
C PHE A 63 0.73 11.25 0.41
N ALA A 64 1.75 11.42 -0.43
CA ALA A 64 2.90 10.52 -0.43
C ALA A 64 3.74 10.63 0.84
N TYR A 65 3.86 11.84 1.42
CA TYR A 65 4.55 12.07 2.68
C TYR A 65 3.84 11.40 3.85
N GLU A 66 2.51 11.44 3.89
CA GLU A 66 1.73 10.67 4.87
C GLU A 66 2.00 9.16 4.73
N GLY A 67 1.97 8.64 3.50
CA GLY A 67 2.24 7.23 3.21
C GLY A 67 3.65 6.77 3.59
N TYR A 68 4.63 7.66 3.56
CA TYR A 68 6.02 7.38 3.94
C TYR A 68 6.14 6.85 5.38
N PHE A 69 5.41 7.41 6.32
CA PHE A 69 5.47 6.99 7.73
C PHE A 69 4.99 5.56 7.93
N TYR A 70 3.97 5.13 7.19
CA TYR A 70 3.49 3.74 7.23
C TYR A 70 4.55 2.76 6.74
N TRP A 71 5.26 3.09 5.68
CA TRP A 71 6.35 2.25 5.17
C TRP A 71 7.55 2.21 6.11
N ARG A 72 7.92 3.34 6.70
CA ARG A 72 9.03 3.44 7.65
C ARG A 72 8.77 2.63 8.90
N ASP A 73 7.57 2.76 9.44
CA ASP A 73 7.16 2.14 10.71
C ASP A 73 6.25 0.93 10.46
N TRP A 74 6.57 0.12 9.45
CA TRP A 74 5.72 -0.96 8.92
C TRP A 74 5.28 -1.97 9.97
N ALA A 75 6.18 -2.37 10.88
CA ALA A 75 5.86 -3.31 11.95
C ALA A 75 4.81 -2.76 12.91
N ASP A 76 4.94 -1.48 13.28
CA ASP A 76 4.00 -0.80 14.17
C ASP A 76 2.65 -0.59 13.48
N TYR A 77 2.68 -0.25 12.18
CA TYR A 77 1.48 -0.11 11.37
C TYR A 77 0.67 -1.41 11.28
N LEU A 78 1.32 -2.52 11.04
CA LEU A 78 0.66 -3.83 11.01
C LEU A 78 0.13 -4.24 12.38
N GLY A 79 0.82 -3.90 13.46
CA GLY A 79 0.47 -4.28 14.82
C GLY A 79 0.54 -5.79 15.09
N VAL A 80 1.08 -6.55 14.16
CA VAL A 80 1.25 -8.02 14.25
C VAL A 80 2.60 -8.42 13.67
N LYS A 81 3.10 -9.57 14.11
CA LYS A 81 4.32 -10.14 13.53
C LYS A 81 4.04 -10.62 12.11
N ASP A 82 4.78 -10.11 11.17
CA ASP A 82 4.76 -10.58 9.79
C ASP A 82 5.70 -11.77 9.64
N GLU A 83 5.14 -12.98 9.54
CA GLU A 83 5.92 -14.22 9.41
C GLU A 83 6.62 -14.34 8.05
N ARG A 84 6.14 -13.62 7.03
CA ARG A 84 6.73 -13.56 5.70
C ARG A 84 7.85 -12.53 5.59
N GLY A 85 8.10 -11.80 6.66
CA GLY A 85 9.04 -10.70 6.73
C GLY A 85 8.36 -9.34 6.53
N LEU A 86 9.05 -8.30 6.96
CA LEU A 86 8.60 -6.92 6.82
C LEU A 86 8.74 -6.46 5.36
N ALA A 87 8.09 -5.33 5.01
CA ALA A 87 8.21 -4.69 3.69
C ALA A 87 9.66 -4.36 3.31
N ASN A 88 10.59 -4.43 4.27
CA ASN A 88 12.02 -4.21 4.09
C ASN A 88 12.32 -2.85 3.44
N TYR A 89 11.60 -1.83 3.89
CA TYR A 89 11.79 -0.46 3.44
C TYR A 89 13.22 0.01 3.71
N ARG A 90 13.87 0.59 2.69
CA ARG A 90 15.21 1.14 2.78
C ARG A 90 15.19 2.61 2.42
N GLU A 91 15.60 3.44 3.36
CA GLU A 91 15.67 4.89 3.19
C GLU A 91 16.98 5.28 2.51
N THR A 92 16.99 5.22 1.18
CA THR A 92 18.18 5.50 0.36
C THR A 92 18.33 6.97 -0.02
N GLY A 93 17.30 7.77 0.21
CA GLY A 93 17.22 9.15 -0.28
C GLY A 93 16.92 9.23 -1.79
N CYS A 94 16.76 10.45 -2.27
CA CYS A 94 16.47 10.73 -3.67
C CYS A 94 17.23 11.98 -4.12
N LEU A 95 17.97 11.87 -5.21
CA LEU A 95 18.60 13.02 -5.87
C LEU A 95 17.71 13.47 -7.04
N VAL A 96 17.15 14.66 -6.93
CA VAL A 96 16.37 15.29 -8.02
C VAL A 96 17.22 16.36 -8.70
N MET A 97 17.64 16.07 -9.93
CA MET A 97 18.32 17.07 -10.78
C MET A 97 17.29 17.96 -11.42
N LYS A 98 17.44 19.27 -11.21
CA LYS A 98 16.64 20.30 -11.90
C LYS A 98 17.44 20.93 -13.00
N THR A 99 16.80 21.16 -14.14
CA THR A 99 17.35 21.92 -15.26
C THR A 99 16.73 23.33 -15.26
N SER A 100 17.30 24.24 -16.05
CA SER A 100 16.77 25.60 -16.19
C SER A 100 15.35 25.66 -16.79
N SER A 101 14.85 24.55 -17.30
CA SER A 101 13.53 24.44 -17.91
C SER A 101 12.49 23.75 -17.00
N ASN A 102 12.87 23.40 -15.77
CA ASN A 102 11.98 22.70 -14.81
C ASN A 102 11.77 23.55 -13.55
#